data_d8c4485d21eee5f98e0806f408591fe0
#
_entry.id   d8c4485d21eee5f98e0806f408591fe0
#
_cell.length_a   1.000
_cell.length_b   1.000
_cell.length_c   1.000
_cell.angle_alpha   90.00
_cell.angle_beta   90.00
_cell.angle_gamma   90.00
#
_symmetry.space_group_name_H-M   'P 1'
#
loop_
_entity.id
_entity.type
_entity.pdbx_description
1 polymer ?
#
loop_
_entity_poly.entity_id
_entity_poly.type
_entity_poly.pdbx_seq_one_letter_code
_entity_poly.pdbx_strand_id
1 'polypeptide(L)'
;MCVATHKGVFSAINMKKLLLLVVMSIGLPIKAAKPNIVFYFIDDLGWTDVSFMGSKYYETPHVDQLAKEGMKFMDAYACAPNCAPSRACLMSGLYGPRHGVYTVGNSDRGQSKYRKLIPIKNTTELAGGFVTMAETLKSAGYVTATMGKWHLGADPTTQGFDVNIAGKHWGSPSGGGYHSPYNYPNLVTKEKGEYLTDRLGREACEFIETNKDKPFFLYLTHYAVHTPIQSKPELKAKYQKKPTVGGHKNAAYAGMIESMDDSIGAVQATLKRLKLEDNTIVIFFSDNGGHGGVTSNAPLRGSKGMLYEGGIREPLVVKWPGVTKAGSTCREPVIGVDLYPTFMEAAEIKRPKKLKLDGLSLVPCLKDASASLGRDALYWHFPAYLQGYTARHGAFRTTPAAAVRMGDWKLIEFFEDGELELYNLRKDLGEKNNLAGKMPEKVKELYASMLKWRKATKAPVPSEKNPLYDPKAKFSQGKGGRKKK
;
A
#
# COMPACT_ATOMS: atom_id res chain seq x y z
N MET A 1 52.33 -67.82 70.00
CA MET A 1 53.60 -67.75 69.32
C MET A 1 53.39 -67.82 67.82
N CYS A 2 54.00 -66.98 67.07
CA CYS A 2 53.98 -66.75 65.65
C CYS A 2 52.74 -66.03 65.12
N VAL A 3 52.95 -64.75 64.96
CA VAL A 3 52.12 -63.84 64.22
C VAL A 3 52.46 -63.93 62.74
N ALA A 4 51.53 -64.16 61.90
CA ALA A 4 51.67 -64.05 60.44
C ALA A 4 50.90 -62.81 59.92
N THR A 5 51.64 -61.86 59.42
CA THR A 5 51.16 -60.64 58.79
C THR A 5 50.72 -60.89 57.33
N HIS A 6 49.48 -60.65 57.02
CA HIS A 6 49.03 -60.57 55.59
C HIS A 6 49.02 -59.14 55.12
N LYS A 7 49.90 -58.82 54.17
CA LYS A 7 49.87 -57.60 53.36
C LYS A 7 48.79 -57.71 52.30
N GLY A 8 47.76 -56.95 52.42
CA GLY A 8 46.76 -56.73 51.38
C GLY A 8 47.27 -55.77 50.29
N VAL A 9 47.35 -56.29 49.07
CA VAL A 9 47.68 -55.51 47.86
C VAL A 9 46.43 -54.79 47.40
N PHE A 10 46.38 -53.45 47.62
CA PHE A 10 45.37 -52.63 46.97
C PHE A 10 45.80 -52.38 45.54
N SER A 11 45.06 -53.02 44.56
CA SER A 11 45.13 -52.73 43.15
C SER A 11 44.60 -51.34 42.85
N ALA A 12 45.47 -50.48 42.33
CA ALA A 12 45.07 -49.13 41.82
C ALA A 12 44.14 -49.25 40.60
N ILE A 13 42.89 -49.01 40.83
CA ILE A 13 41.90 -48.87 39.73
C ILE A 13 42.28 -47.65 38.91
N ASN A 14 42.62 -47.91 37.68
CA ASN A 14 43.04 -46.98 36.65
C ASN A 14 41.88 -46.08 36.24
N MET A 15 41.77 -44.85 36.82
CA MET A 15 40.76 -43.84 36.65
C MET A 15 40.99 -43.00 35.40
N LYS A 16 41.49 -43.62 34.29
CA LYS A 16 41.80 -42.95 33.02
C LYS A 16 40.90 -43.39 31.83
N LYS A 17 39.71 -43.91 32.09
CA LYS A 17 38.73 -44.19 31.02
C LYS A 17 37.35 -43.65 31.37
N LEU A 18 37.27 -42.43 31.93
CA LEU A 18 36.04 -41.65 31.86
C LEU A 18 35.96 -41.05 30.44
N LEU A 19 35.38 -41.81 29.55
CA LEU A 19 35.11 -41.45 28.17
C LEU A 19 34.18 -40.25 28.21
N LEU A 20 34.72 -39.06 27.94
CA LEU A 20 33.95 -37.87 27.68
C LEU A 20 33.11 -38.12 26.43
N LEU A 21 31.88 -38.59 26.56
CA LEU A 21 30.86 -38.53 25.53
C LEU A 21 30.52 -37.04 25.30
N VAL A 22 31.34 -36.37 24.49
CA VAL A 22 30.98 -35.12 23.87
C VAL A 22 29.86 -35.49 22.89
N VAL A 23 28.62 -35.32 23.35
CA VAL A 23 27.45 -35.28 22.45
C VAL A 23 27.66 -34.05 21.59
N MET A 24 28.34 -34.20 20.44
CA MET A 24 28.21 -33.27 19.32
C MET A 24 26.74 -33.33 18.94
N SER A 25 25.93 -32.46 19.54
CA SER A 25 24.65 -32.05 18.95
C SER A 25 25.00 -31.45 17.58
N ILE A 26 24.96 -32.27 16.55
CA ILE A 26 24.90 -31.80 15.16
C ILE A 26 23.64 -30.99 15.13
N GLY A 27 23.75 -29.68 15.39
CA GLY A 27 22.72 -28.75 15.16
C GLY A 27 22.43 -28.76 13.67
N LEU A 28 21.50 -29.61 13.24
CA LEU A 28 20.87 -29.44 11.94
C LEU A 28 20.46 -27.96 11.91
N PRO A 29 20.81 -27.18 10.87
CA PRO A 29 20.35 -25.84 10.76
C PRO A 29 18.83 -25.90 10.83
N ILE A 30 18.25 -25.44 11.96
CA ILE A 30 16.81 -25.25 12.06
C ILE A 30 16.52 -24.23 10.97
N LYS A 31 15.95 -24.69 9.86
CA LYS A 31 15.51 -23.77 8.78
C LYS A 31 14.64 -22.74 9.45
N ALA A 32 15.04 -21.48 9.38
CA ALA A 32 14.27 -20.39 9.97
C ALA A 32 12.81 -20.51 9.47
N ALA A 33 11.87 -20.45 10.39
CA ALA A 33 10.47 -20.52 10.03
C ALA A 33 10.15 -19.36 9.08
N LYS A 34 9.40 -19.65 8.01
CA LYS A 34 8.94 -18.60 7.09
C LYS A 34 8.25 -17.47 7.87
N PRO A 35 8.59 -16.20 7.64
CA PRO A 35 7.99 -15.12 8.41
C PRO A 35 6.50 -15.00 8.08
N ASN A 36 5.68 -14.68 9.07
CA ASN A 36 4.33 -14.19 8.84
C ASN A 36 4.40 -12.84 8.15
N ILE A 37 3.36 -12.49 7.41
CA ILE A 37 3.24 -11.19 6.76
C ILE A 37 1.92 -10.55 7.15
N VAL A 38 1.97 -9.40 7.81
CA VAL A 38 0.82 -8.54 8.09
C VAL A 38 0.96 -7.28 7.27
N PHE A 39 0.03 -7.05 6.36
CA PHE A 39 0.05 -5.93 5.45
C PHE A 39 -1.20 -5.06 5.65
N TYR A 40 -1.01 -3.90 6.29
CA TYR A 40 -2.03 -2.85 6.39
C TYR A 40 -2.01 -2.01 5.12
N PHE A 41 -3.10 -2.06 4.35
CA PHE A 41 -3.24 -1.28 3.12
C PHE A 41 -4.45 -0.37 3.23
N ILE A 42 -4.19 0.93 3.43
CA ILE A 42 -5.17 1.91 3.84
C ILE A 42 -5.75 2.63 2.61
N ASP A 43 -7.04 2.91 2.63
CA ASP A 43 -7.78 3.51 1.51
C ASP A 43 -7.86 5.04 1.63
N ASP A 44 -7.37 5.77 0.64
CA ASP A 44 -7.39 7.24 0.55
C ASP A 44 -6.64 7.97 1.70
N LEU A 45 -5.65 7.36 2.32
CA LEU A 45 -4.85 8.01 3.37
C LEU A 45 -3.72 8.81 2.73
N GLY A 46 -3.70 10.13 2.95
CA GLY A 46 -2.66 11.01 2.40
C GLY A 46 -1.30 10.85 3.08
N TRP A 47 -0.25 11.25 2.37
CA TRP A 47 1.15 11.18 2.83
C TRP A 47 1.37 11.86 4.19
N THR A 48 0.71 12.98 4.44
CA THR A 48 0.80 13.75 5.71
C THR A 48 -0.32 13.45 6.69
N ASP A 49 -1.14 12.43 6.46
CA ASP A 49 -2.27 12.11 7.34
C ASP A 49 -1.88 11.26 8.56
N VAL A 50 -0.61 10.92 8.71
CA VAL A 50 -0.04 10.20 9.87
C VAL A 50 0.97 11.07 10.61
N SER A 51 1.08 10.88 11.94
CA SER A 51 1.90 11.75 12.80
C SER A 51 3.39 11.66 12.49
N PHE A 52 3.92 10.47 12.16
CA PHE A 52 5.35 10.31 11.82
C PHE A 52 5.74 11.00 10.49
N MET A 53 4.77 11.34 9.64
CA MET A 53 4.96 12.14 8.42
C MET A 53 4.68 13.64 8.65
N GLY A 54 4.36 14.04 9.88
CA GLY A 54 4.28 15.43 10.28
C GLY A 54 2.89 15.96 10.61
N SER A 55 1.84 15.13 10.59
CA SER A 55 0.53 15.56 11.08
C SER A 55 0.62 16.04 12.53
N LYS A 56 0.01 17.19 12.78
CA LYS A 56 -0.18 17.72 14.15
C LYS A 56 -1.63 17.65 14.60
N TYR A 57 -2.52 17.33 13.66
CA TYR A 57 -3.97 17.24 13.90
C TYR A 57 -4.43 15.80 14.07
N TYR A 58 -4.04 14.91 13.16
CA TYR A 58 -4.34 13.49 13.24
C TYR A 58 -3.35 12.78 14.17
N GLU A 59 -3.86 11.85 14.99
CA GLU A 59 -3.09 11.10 15.97
C GLU A 59 -3.00 9.64 15.57
N THR A 60 -1.78 9.13 15.40
CA THR A 60 -1.53 7.76 14.94
C THR A 60 -0.42 7.09 15.78
N PRO A 61 -0.60 6.98 17.13
CA PRO A 61 0.45 6.49 18.01
C PRO A 61 0.95 5.08 17.70
N HIS A 62 0.07 4.18 17.22
CA HIS A 62 0.45 2.80 16.90
C HIS A 62 1.23 2.71 15.58
N VAL A 63 0.84 3.47 14.56
CA VAL A 63 1.62 3.62 13.32
C VAL A 63 2.96 4.31 13.59
N ASP A 64 2.99 5.31 14.47
CA ASP A 64 4.23 5.98 14.89
C ASP A 64 5.18 5.02 15.62
N GLN A 65 4.64 4.12 16.45
CA GLN A 65 5.43 3.08 17.10
C GLN A 65 5.99 2.10 16.06
N LEU A 66 5.17 1.68 15.07
CA LEU A 66 5.65 0.86 13.97
C LEU A 66 6.77 1.56 13.19
N ALA A 67 6.67 2.87 12.97
CA ALA A 67 7.69 3.67 12.29
C ALA A 67 8.98 3.81 13.11
N LYS A 68 8.91 3.78 14.45
CA LYS A 68 10.08 3.75 15.35
C LYS A 68 10.76 2.39 15.38
N GLU A 69 10.00 1.31 15.27
CA GLU A 69 10.50 -0.06 15.29
C GLU A 69 10.93 -0.60 13.92
N GLY A 70 10.43 0.01 12.84
CA GLY A 70 10.70 -0.35 11.46
C GLY A 70 11.54 0.68 10.71
N MET A 71 11.51 0.53 9.37
CA MET A 71 12.11 1.45 8.41
C MET A 71 11.02 2.28 7.71
N LYS A 72 11.23 3.60 7.65
CA LYS A 72 10.38 4.54 6.92
C LYS A 72 10.90 4.75 5.51
N PHE A 73 10.03 4.69 4.52
CA PHE A 73 10.35 5.06 3.14
C PHE A 73 9.77 6.44 2.83
N MET A 74 10.63 7.41 2.57
CA MET A 74 10.20 8.79 2.34
C MET A 74 9.78 9.05 0.89
N ASP A 75 10.22 8.20 -0.02
CA ASP A 75 9.98 8.27 -1.46
C ASP A 75 9.22 7.02 -1.94
N ALA A 76 8.14 6.66 -1.23
CA ALA A 76 7.27 5.54 -1.57
C ALA A 76 6.05 6.01 -2.37
N TYR A 77 5.65 5.20 -3.36
CA TYR A 77 4.62 5.55 -4.32
C TYR A 77 3.56 4.48 -4.49
N ALA A 78 2.31 4.91 -4.54
CA ALA A 78 1.23 4.12 -5.10
C ALA A 78 1.42 3.92 -6.61
N CYS A 79 0.97 2.79 -7.15
CA CYS A 79 1.12 2.48 -8.57
C CYS A 79 0.20 3.29 -9.50
N ALA A 80 -0.84 3.88 -8.95
CA ALA A 80 -1.81 4.71 -9.65
C ALA A 80 -2.44 5.72 -8.68
N PRO A 81 -3.03 6.82 -9.19
CA PRO A 81 -3.56 7.88 -8.33
C PRO A 81 -4.94 7.55 -7.75
N ASN A 82 -5.46 6.34 -7.93
CA ASN A 82 -6.72 5.88 -7.31
C ASN A 82 -6.75 4.36 -7.08
N CYS A 83 -7.75 3.92 -6.30
CA CYS A 83 -7.76 2.62 -5.59
C CYS A 83 -7.63 1.37 -6.49
N ALA A 84 -8.60 1.11 -7.39
CA ALA A 84 -8.63 -0.15 -8.15
C ALA A 84 -7.34 -0.40 -8.96
N PRO A 85 -6.82 0.56 -9.75
CA PRO A 85 -5.59 0.33 -10.49
C PRO A 85 -4.37 0.17 -9.59
N SER A 86 -4.28 0.90 -8.47
CA SER A 86 -3.19 0.72 -7.51
C SER A 86 -3.21 -0.68 -6.90
N ARG A 87 -4.39 -1.16 -6.50
CA ARG A 87 -4.59 -2.51 -5.96
C ARG A 87 -4.31 -3.61 -6.99
N ALA A 88 -4.73 -3.40 -8.26
CA ALA A 88 -4.43 -4.33 -9.35
C ALA A 88 -2.93 -4.45 -9.62
N CYS A 89 -2.22 -3.32 -9.67
CA CYS A 89 -0.76 -3.31 -9.80
C CYS A 89 -0.08 -4.03 -8.62
N LEU A 90 -0.51 -3.73 -7.39
CA LEU A 90 0.02 -4.36 -6.18
C LEU A 90 -0.14 -5.89 -6.21
N MET A 91 -1.36 -6.38 -6.46
CA MET A 91 -1.66 -7.82 -6.44
C MET A 91 -0.99 -8.59 -7.56
N SER A 92 -0.90 -8.01 -8.76
CA SER A 92 -0.28 -8.66 -9.92
C SER A 92 1.24 -8.44 -10.02
N GLY A 93 1.80 -7.46 -9.31
CA GLY A 93 3.20 -7.03 -9.47
C GLY A 93 3.50 -6.37 -10.82
N LEU A 94 2.47 -5.89 -11.53
CA LEU A 94 2.55 -5.36 -12.89
C LEU A 94 2.01 -3.93 -12.97
N TYR A 95 2.60 -3.11 -13.86
CA TYR A 95 2.03 -1.80 -14.18
C TYR A 95 0.71 -1.89 -14.94
N GLY A 96 -0.14 -0.89 -14.76
CA GLY A 96 -1.48 -0.77 -15.34
C GLY A 96 -1.65 -1.17 -16.80
N PRO A 97 -0.76 -0.79 -17.73
CA PRO A 97 -0.84 -1.19 -19.13
C PRO A 97 -0.88 -2.69 -19.40
N ARG A 98 -0.34 -3.51 -18.48
CA ARG A 98 -0.30 -4.97 -18.66
C ARG A 98 -1.61 -5.67 -18.32
N HIS A 99 -2.40 -5.11 -17.41
CA HIS A 99 -3.68 -5.70 -16.97
C HIS A 99 -4.91 -4.87 -17.34
N GLY A 100 -4.74 -3.65 -17.84
CA GLY A 100 -5.84 -2.81 -18.35
C GLY A 100 -6.73 -2.15 -17.30
N VAL A 101 -6.44 -2.31 -16.01
CA VAL A 101 -7.14 -1.59 -14.93
C VAL A 101 -6.45 -0.24 -14.74
N TYR A 102 -7.07 0.84 -15.26
CA TYR A 102 -6.47 2.17 -15.28
C TYR A 102 -7.11 3.12 -14.27
N THR A 103 -8.39 2.89 -13.95
CA THR A 103 -9.17 3.76 -13.06
C THR A 103 -10.27 2.97 -12.35
N VAL A 104 -11.04 3.66 -11.52
CA VAL A 104 -12.24 3.11 -10.87
C VAL A 104 -13.45 3.30 -11.79
N GLY A 105 -14.14 2.23 -12.13
CA GLY A 105 -15.30 2.26 -13.03
C GLY A 105 -14.90 2.66 -14.46
N ASN A 106 -15.70 3.52 -15.11
CA ASN A 106 -15.45 3.94 -16.49
C ASN A 106 -14.33 4.98 -16.59
N SER A 107 -13.58 4.96 -17.68
CA SER A 107 -12.52 5.93 -17.97
C SER A 107 -13.02 7.25 -18.55
N ASP A 108 -14.27 7.30 -19.01
CA ASP A 108 -14.92 8.44 -19.65
C ASP A 108 -15.80 9.27 -18.70
N ARG A 109 -15.33 9.46 -17.44
CA ARG A 109 -16.09 10.16 -16.41
C ARG A 109 -16.28 11.64 -16.73
N GLY A 110 -17.34 12.24 -16.17
CA GLY A 110 -17.75 13.62 -16.46
C GLY A 110 -18.56 13.75 -17.75
N GLN A 111 -18.95 14.99 -18.09
CA GLN A 111 -19.76 15.24 -19.30
C GLN A 111 -18.92 15.19 -20.57
N SER A 112 -19.42 14.50 -21.59
CA SER A 112 -18.72 14.28 -22.86
C SER A 112 -18.29 15.57 -23.55
N LYS A 113 -19.14 16.60 -23.52
CA LYS A 113 -18.85 17.91 -24.14
C LYS A 113 -17.57 18.61 -23.64
N TYR A 114 -17.02 18.19 -22.49
CA TYR A 114 -15.77 18.74 -21.95
C TYR A 114 -14.55 17.87 -22.25
N ARG A 115 -14.71 16.61 -22.67
CA ARG A 115 -13.59 15.70 -22.98
C ARG A 115 -13.11 15.92 -24.42
N LYS A 116 -11.85 16.24 -24.62
CA LYS A 116 -11.27 16.42 -25.96
C LYS A 116 -10.99 15.09 -26.67
N LEU A 117 -10.68 14.05 -25.89
CA LEU A 117 -10.32 12.73 -26.43
C LEU A 117 -11.32 11.66 -25.97
N ILE A 118 -11.43 10.59 -26.75
CA ILE A 118 -12.03 9.33 -26.31
C ILE A 118 -10.99 8.61 -25.45
N PRO A 119 -11.24 8.37 -24.14
CA PRO A 119 -10.26 7.71 -23.28
C PRO A 119 -10.16 6.22 -23.60
N ILE A 120 -9.05 5.60 -23.17
CA ILE A 120 -8.85 4.17 -23.29
C ILE A 120 -9.87 3.44 -22.42
N LYS A 121 -10.50 2.41 -22.98
CA LYS A 121 -11.46 1.57 -22.24
C LYS A 121 -10.79 0.96 -20.99
N ASN A 122 -11.44 1.10 -19.86
CA ASN A 122 -10.96 0.55 -18.58
C ASN A 122 -11.46 -0.88 -18.39
N THR A 123 -10.59 -1.74 -17.84
CA THR A 123 -10.99 -3.01 -17.25
C THR A 123 -11.27 -2.77 -15.77
N THR A 124 -12.43 -3.22 -15.26
CA THR A 124 -12.88 -2.93 -13.89
C THR A 124 -12.44 -3.97 -12.86
N GLU A 125 -11.92 -5.09 -13.32
CA GLU A 125 -11.51 -6.24 -12.50
C GLU A 125 -10.10 -6.70 -12.89
N LEU A 126 -9.37 -7.32 -11.96
CA LEU A 126 -8.15 -8.04 -12.29
C LEU A 126 -8.52 -9.43 -12.82
N ALA A 127 -8.23 -9.70 -14.11
CA ALA A 127 -8.58 -10.97 -14.72
C ALA A 127 -7.85 -12.15 -14.02
N GLY A 128 -8.53 -13.29 -13.90
CA GLY A 128 -8.01 -14.50 -13.24
C GLY A 128 -6.79 -15.14 -13.92
N GLY A 129 -6.37 -14.65 -15.09
CA GLY A 129 -5.13 -15.09 -15.75
C GLY A 129 -3.85 -14.44 -15.18
N PHE A 130 -3.98 -13.46 -14.30
CA PHE A 130 -2.85 -12.85 -13.60
C PHE A 130 -2.62 -13.55 -12.26
N VAL A 131 -1.46 -14.16 -12.10
CA VAL A 131 -1.09 -14.77 -10.82
C VAL A 131 -0.84 -13.68 -9.78
N THR A 132 -1.61 -13.70 -8.71
CA THR A 132 -1.53 -12.71 -7.62
C THR A 132 -0.44 -13.06 -6.61
N MET A 133 -0.03 -12.06 -5.80
CA MET A 133 0.89 -12.32 -4.69
C MET A 133 0.28 -13.28 -3.66
N ALA A 134 -1.05 -13.26 -3.46
CA ALA A 134 -1.74 -14.18 -2.56
C ALA A 134 -1.68 -15.62 -3.06
N GLU A 135 -1.90 -15.87 -4.37
CA GLU A 135 -1.75 -17.20 -4.97
C GLU A 135 -0.33 -17.72 -4.83
N THR A 136 0.67 -16.86 -5.04
CA THR A 136 2.08 -17.23 -4.89
C THR A 136 2.43 -17.58 -3.45
N LEU A 137 1.99 -16.80 -2.47
CA LEU A 137 2.20 -17.10 -1.05
C LEU A 137 1.45 -18.36 -0.62
N LYS A 138 0.19 -18.52 -1.05
CA LYS A 138 -0.61 -19.73 -0.79
C LYS A 138 0.09 -20.98 -1.34
N SER A 139 0.61 -20.93 -2.56
CA SER A 139 1.36 -22.06 -3.16
C SER A 139 2.63 -22.40 -2.39
N ALA A 140 3.16 -21.47 -1.60
CA ALA A 140 4.30 -21.65 -0.72
C ALA A 140 3.91 -22.11 0.70
N GLY A 141 2.63 -22.42 0.94
CA GLY A 141 2.12 -22.93 2.21
C GLY A 141 1.68 -21.89 3.23
N TYR A 142 1.50 -20.63 2.81
CA TYR A 142 0.88 -19.61 3.65
C TYR A 142 -0.63 -19.80 3.73
N VAL A 143 -1.21 -19.60 4.91
CA VAL A 143 -2.65 -19.34 5.06
C VAL A 143 -2.89 -17.88 4.72
N THR A 144 -3.77 -17.60 3.77
CA THR A 144 -3.96 -16.25 3.20
C THR A 144 -5.30 -15.67 3.56
N ALA A 145 -5.33 -14.45 4.07
CA ALA A 145 -6.57 -13.75 4.41
C ALA A 145 -6.60 -12.33 3.83
N THR A 146 -7.76 -11.92 3.34
CA THR A 146 -8.07 -10.52 3.03
C THR A 146 -9.24 -10.06 3.89
N MET A 147 -9.10 -8.89 4.52
CA MET A 147 -10.14 -8.32 5.38
C MET A 147 -10.36 -6.86 5.05
N GLY A 148 -11.55 -6.56 4.51
CA GLY A 148 -11.94 -5.22 4.07
C GLY A 148 -12.04 -5.08 2.56
N LYS A 149 -11.56 -3.95 2.02
CA LYS A 149 -11.74 -3.56 0.62
C LYS A 149 -10.91 -4.41 -0.35
N TRP A 150 -11.57 -5.16 -1.23
CA TRP A 150 -10.91 -5.87 -2.32
C TRP A 150 -10.84 -5.02 -3.61
N HIS A 151 -11.98 -4.67 -4.20
CA HIS A 151 -12.14 -3.77 -5.35
C HIS A 151 -11.51 -4.28 -6.67
N LEU A 152 -11.27 -5.58 -6.82
CA LEU A 152 -10.64 -6.18 -8.01
C LEU A 152 -11.46 -7.31 -8.63
N GLY A 153 -12.72 -7.46 -8.25
CA GLY A 153 -13.62 -8.49 -8.72
C GLY A 153 -14.60 -8.94 -7.63
N ALA A 154 -15.43 -9.93 -7.94
CA ALA A 154 -16.54 -10.34 -7.08
C ALA A 154 -16.09 -11.00 -5.78
N ASP A 155 -15.06 -11.86 -5.84
CA ASP A 155 -14.63 -12.66 -4.70
C ASP A 155 -13.10 -12.86 -4.72
N PRO A 156 -12.36 -12.35 -3.71
CA PRO A 156 -10.92 -12.52 -3.61
C PRO A 156 -10.47 -13.98 -3.38
N THR A 157 -11.36 -14.88 -2.95
CA THR A 157 -10.99 -16.29 -2.77
C THR A 157 -10.66 -16.97 -4.10
N THR A 158 -11.18 -16.45 -5.21
CA THR A 158 -10.83 -16.92 -6.57
C THR A 158 -9.44 -16.45 -7.03
N GLN A 159 -8.78 -15.60 -6.22
CA GLN A 159 -7.48 -15.02 -6.53
C GLN A 159 -6.46 -15.23 -5.38
N GLY A 160 -6.55 -16.38 -4.70
CA GLY A 160 -5.51 -16.88 -3.80
C GLY A 160 -5.74 -16.65 -2.32
N PHE A 161 -6.84 -16.05 -1.90
CA PHE A 161 -7.14 -15.94 -0.47
C PHE A 161 -7.95 -17.13 0.05
N ASP A 162 -7.55 -17.69 1.20
CA ASP A 162 -8.30 -18.74 1.89
C ASP A 162 -9.48 -18.15 2.67
N VAL A 163 -9.28 -16.94 3.23
CA VAL A 163 -10.27 -16.24 4.05
C VAL A 163 -10.58 -14.88 3.42
N ASN A 164 -11.86 -14.59 3.25
CA ASN A 164 -12.38 -13.30 2.82
C ASN A 164 -13.36 -12.76 3.85
N ILE A 165 -13.06 -11.62 4.46
CA ILE A 165 -13.98 -10.87 5.33
C ILE A 165 -14.24 -9.50 4.71
N ALA A 166 -15.49 -9.23 4.34
CA ALA A 166 -15.95 -7.97 3.76
C ALA A 166 -15.41 -7.63 2.35
N GLY A 167 -14.58 -8.46 1.73
CA GLY A 167 -14.00 -8.20 0.41
C GLY A 167 -14.98 -8.47 -0.73
N LYS A 168 -15.16 -7.49 -1.64
CA LYS A 168 -15.98 -7.56 -2.86
C LYS A 168 -15.49 -6.55 -3.91
N HIS A 169 -16.14 -6.49 -5.07
CA HIS A 169 -15.87 -5.51 -6.12
C HIS A 169 -16.09 -4.03 -5.69
N TRP A 170 -16.62 -3.79 -4.50
CA TRP A 170 -16.95 -2.44 -4.03
C TRP A 170 -15.71 -1.56 -3.79
N GLY A 171 -15.78 -0.33 -4.29
CA GLY A 171 -14.74 0.68 -4.08
C GLY A 171 -14.95 1.56 -2.84
N SER A 172 -16.07 1.39 -2.14
CA SER A 172 -16.45 2.11 -0.92
C SER A 172 -17.18 1.16 0.01
N PRO A 173 -17.46 1.53 1.28
CA PRO A 173 -18.18 0.69 2.22
C PRO A 173 -19.68 0.55 1.86
N SER A 174 -19.96 -0.02 0.69
CA SER A 174 -21.31 -0.12 0.09
C SER A 174 -22.20 -1.14 0.76
N GLY A 175 -21.70 -1.91 1.70
CA GLY A 175 -22.47 -2.88 2.51
C GLY A 175 -23.25 -2.27 3.68
N GLY A 176 -23.48 -0.95 3.69
CA GLY A 176 -24.22 -0.26 4.76
C GLY A 176 -23.44 0.86 5.44
N GLY A 177 -22.22 1.17 4.98
CA GLY A 177 -21.36 2.18 5.58
C GLY A 177 -20.45 1.63 6.68
N TYR A 178 -20.01 2.50 7.60
CA TYR A 178 -19.09 2.14 8.67
C TYR A 178 -19.77 1.68 9.97
N HIS A 179 -21.05 1.98 10.16
CA HIS A 179 -21.80 1.58 11.36
C HIS A 179 -22.76 0.45 11.04
N SER A 180 -22.87 -0.54 11.93
CA SER A 180 -23.86 -1.62 11.80
C SER A 180 -25.31 -1.06 11.94
N PRO A 181 -26.32 -1.71 11.33
CA PRO A 181 -26.23 -2.98 10.62
C PRO A 181 -25.58 -2.86 9.25
N TYR A 182 -24.71 -3.83 8.89
CA TYR A 182 -24.11 -3.90 7.58
C TYR A 182 -24.27 -5.29 6.95
N ASN A 183 -24.13 -5.34 5.62
CA ASN A 183 -24.23 -6.55 4.83
C ASN A 183 -22.96 -6.69 3.95
N TYR A 184 -21.87 -7.11 4.56
CA TYR A 184 -20.62 -7.42 3.88
C TYR A 184 -20.44 -8.94 3.74
N PRO A 185 -19.70 -9.41 2.72
CA PRO A 185 -19.36 -10.81 2.57
C PRO A 185 -18.73 -11.37 3.86
N ASN A 186 -19.26 -12.49 4.34
CA ASN A 186 -18.75 -13.24 5.51
C ASN A 186 -18.60 -12.40 6.80
N LEU A 187 -19.38 -11.32 6.91
CA LEU A 187 -19.36 -10.46 8.09
C LEU A 187 -20.79 -10.22 8.60
N VAL A 188 -21.16 -10.97 9.62
CA VAL A 188 -22.43 -10.81 10.32
C VAL A 188 -22.26 -9.77 11.43
N THR A 189 -23.20 -8.82 11.52
CA THR A 189 -23.25 -7.86 12.64
C THR A 189 -23.43 -8.61 13.97
N LYS A 190 -22.48 -8.44 14.90
CA LYS A 190 -22.57 -9.04 16.25
C LYS A 190 -23.32 -8.12 17.21
N GLU A 191 -23.13 -6.81 17.09
CA GLU A 191 -23.66 -5.81 18.02
C GLU A 191 -24.24 -4.60 17.29
N LYS A 192 -25.29 -3.98 17.88
CA LYS A 192 -25.87 -2.74 17.34
C LYS A 192 -24.87 -1.60 17.49
N GLY A 193 -24.64 -0.85 16.40
CA GLY A 193 -23.72 0.29 16.38
C GLY A 193 -22.24 -0.09 16.26
N GLU A 194 -21.92 -1.37 16.05
CA GLU A 194 -20.58 -1.85 15.79
C GLU A 194 -19.93 -1.07 14.65
N TYR A 195 -18.67 -0.67 14.83
CA TYR A 195 -17.94 0.11 13.83
C TYR A 195 -17.07 -0.80 12.96
N LEU A 196 -17.21 -0.70 11.63
CA LEU A 196 -16.61 -1.62 10.66
C LEU A 196 -15.08 -1.74 10.81
N THR A 197 -14.38 -0.62 11.02
CA THR A 197 -12.91 -0.62 11.15
C THR A 197 -12.46 -1.39 12.38
N ASP A 198 -13.12 -1.18 13.52
CA ASP A 198 -12.84 -1.91 14.77
C ASP A 198 -13.16 -3.40 14.61
N ARG A 199 -14.27 -3.71 13.91
CA ARG A 199 -14.67 -5.09 13.65
C ARG A 199 -13.64 -5.83 12.80
N LEU A 200 -13.16 -5.21 11.71
CA LEU A 200 -12.12 -5.82 10.87
C LEU A 200 -10.81 -6.04 11.65
N GLY A 201 -10.47 -5.13 12.57
CA GLY A 201 -9.34 -5.33 13.48
C GLY A 201 -9.51 -6.56 14.38
N ARG A 202 -10.72 -6.77 14.93
CA ARG A 202 -11.03 -7.99 15.73
C ARG A 202 -10.94 -9.27 14.90
N GLU A 203 -11.52 -9.28 13.69
CA GLU A 203 -11.41 -10.43 12.78
C GLU A 203 -9.94 -10.75 12.43
N ALA A 204 -9.11 -9.71 12.26
CA ALA A 204 -7.67 -9.88 12.03
C ALA A 204 -6.96 -10.52 13.23
N CYS A 205 -7.30 -10.12 14.46
CA CYS A 205 -6.77 -10.74 15.67
C CYS A 205 -7.21 -12.21 15.80
N GLU A 206 -8.49 -12.51 15.58
CA GLU A 206 -9.04 -13.89 15.62
C GLU A 206 -8.36 -14.78 14.55
N PHE A 207 -8.11 -14.24 13.34
CA PHE A 207 -7.38 -14.96 12.30
C PHE A 207 -5.95 -15.30 12.72
N ILE A 208 -5.21 -14.35 13.30
CA ILE A 208 -3.84 -14.56 13.78
C ILE A 208 -3.80 -15.63 14.87
N GLU A 209 -4.74 -15.59 15.84
CA GLU A 209 -4.85 -16.58 16.91
C GLU A 209 -5.09 -17.99 16.37
N THR A 210 -5.99 -18.12 15.41
CA THR A 210 -6.35 -19.39 14.77
C THR A 210 -5.22 -19.98 13.96
N ASN A 211 -4.35 -19.14 13.37
CA ASN A 211 -3.29 -19.57 12.46
C ASN A 211 -1.87 -19.38 13.02
N LYS A 212 -1.71 -19.18 14.33
CA LYS A 212 -0.44 -18.87 15.00
C LYS A 212 0.69 -19.90 14.76
N ASP A 213 0.32 -21.15 14.45
CA ASP A 213 1.26 -22.27 14.27
C ASP A 213 1.63 -22.52 12.79
N LYS A 214 1.16 -21.65 11.88
CA LYS A 214 1.42 -21.74 10.44
C LYS A 214 1.87 -20.38 9.91
N PRO A 215 2.70 -20.32 8.85
CA PRO A 215 2.97 -19.05 8.20
C PRO A 215 1.68 -18.51 7.60
N PHE A 216 1.40 -17.21 7.81
CA PHE A 216 0.20 -16.56 7.28
C PHE A 216 0.53 -15.26 6.57
N PHE A 217 -0.31 -14.93 5.60
CA PHE A 217 -0.39 -13.63 4.94
C PHE A 217 -1.74 -12.98 5.25
N LEU A 218 -1.74 -11.96 6.08
CA LEU A 218 -2.90 -11.15 6.40
C LEU A 218 -2.84 -9.83 5.62
N TYR A 219 -3.71 -9.67 4.63
CA TYR A 219 -3.94 -8.43 3.91
C TYR A 219 -5.12 -7.70 4.56
N LEU A 220 -4.82 -6.88 5.60
CA LEU A 220 -5.79 -6.05 6.29
C LEU A 220 -5.95 -4.74 5.54
N THR A 221 -6.96 -4.71 4.68
CA THR A 221 -7.23 -3.64 3.75
C THR A 221 -8.52 -2.91 4.14
N HIS A 222 -8.41 -2.04 5.15
CA HIS A 222 -9.56 -1.28 5.64
C HIS A 222 -10.26 -0.48 4.52
N TYR A 223 -11.59 -0.33 4.63
CA TYR A 223 -12.30 0.70 3.88
C TYR A 223 -11.98 2.11 4.39
N ALA A 224 -11.57 2.23 5.66
CA ALA A 224 -11.07 3.47 6.23
C ALA A 224 -9.76 3.87 5.49
N VAL A 225 -9.61 5.14 5.14
CA VAL A 225 -10.41 6.30 5.57
C VAL A 225 -11.25 6.89 4.43
N HIS A 226 -11.72 6.03 3.52
CA HIS A 226 -12.52 6.40 2.33
C HIS A 226 -13.91 6.94 2.72
N THR A 227 -14.48 7.75 1.85
CA THR A 227 -15.88 8.22 1.96
C THR A 227 -16.90 7.07 1.91
N PRO A 228 -18.05 7.19 2.61
CA PRO A 228 -18.54 8.36 3.36
C PRO A 228 -17.73 8.61 4.64
N ILE A 229 -17.55 9.88 5.00
CA ILE A 229 -16.80 10.23 6.22
C ILE A 229 -17.70 10.05 7.43
N GLN A 230 -17.57 8.90 8.08
CA GLN A 230 -18.39 8.45 9.21
C GLN A 230 -17.46 7.90 10.30
N SER A 231 -17.24 8.65 11.36
CA SER A 231 -16.49 8.22 12.53
C SER A 231 -17.38 7.95 13.73
N LYS A 232 -16.82 7.31 14.73
CA LYS A 232 -17.46 7.19 16.06
C LYS A 232 -17.71 8.60 16.62
N PRO A 233 -18.90 8.86 17.23
CA PRO A 233 -19.28 10.20 17.69
C PRO A 233 -18.30 10.80 18.71
N GLU A 234 -17.80 9.98 19.64
CA GLU A 234 -16.85 10.37 20.69
C GLU A 234 -15.50 10.84 20.10
N LEU A 235 -14.98 10.14 19.08
CA LEU A 235 -13.76 10.55 18.39
C LEU A 235 -13.96 11.84 17.61
N LYS A 236 -15.08 11.99 16.91
CA LYS A 236 -15.42 13.25 16.25
C LYS A 236 -15.45 14.40 17.25
N ALA A 237 -16.09 14.20 18.41
CA ALA A 237 -16.17 15.22 19.47
C ALA A 237 -14.77 15.57 20.06
N LYS A 238 -13.88 14.57 20.21
CA LYS A 238 -12.48 14.79 20.60
C LYS A 238 -11.80 15.76 19.63
N TYR A 239 -11.82 15.48 18.33
CA TYR A 239 -11.12 16.28 17.33
C TYR A 239 -11.78 17.62 17.02
N GLN A 240 -13.07 17.81 17.28
CA GLN A 240 -13.72 19.11 17.19
C GLN A 240 -13.16 20.13 18.19
N LYS A 241 -12.61 19.67 19.30
CA LYS A 241 -11.98 20.52 20.34
C LYS A 241 -10.51 20.84 20.03
N LYS A 242 -9.90 20.12 19.05
CA LYS A 242 -8.49 20.27 18.74
C LYS A 242 -8.26 21.39 17.71
N PRO A 243 -7.26 22.26 17.88
CA PRO A 243 -6.90 23.29 16.91
C PRO A 243 -6.55 22.69 15.55
N THR A 244 -7.05 23.28 14.48
CA THR A 244 -6.73 22.86 13.12
C THR A 244 -5.32 23.29 12.72
N VAL A 245 -4.57 22.44 12.02
CA VAL A 245 -3.16 22.68 11.67
C VAL A 245 -2.86 22.13 10.28
N GLY A 246 -2.08 22.85 9.46
CA GLY A 246 -1.57 22.36 8.17
C GLY A 246 -2.64 22.10 7.12
N GLY A 247 -3.85 22.67 7.28
CA GLY A 247 -5.01 22.37 6.43
C GLY A 247 -5.81 21.15 6.88
N HIS A 248 -5.35 20.41 7.90
CA HIS A 248 -6.10 19.33 8.53
C HIS A 248 -7.14 19.91 9.49
N LYS A 249 -8.42 19.66 9.24
CA LYS A 249 -9.54 20.27 9.97
C LYS A 249 -10.80 19.40 10.06
N ASN A 250 -10.81 18.25 9.42
CA ASN A 250 -11.98 17.38 9.39
C ASN A 250 -11.97 16.43 10.59
N ALA A 251 -12.73 16.77 11.62
CA ALA A 251 -12.79 16.01 12.87
C ALA A 251 -13.35 14.59 12.68
N ALA A 252 -14.30 14.38 11.76
CA ALA A 252 -14.82 13.06 11.48
C ALA A 252 -13.77 12.17 10.78
N TYR A 253 -13.02 12.75 9.83
CA TYR A 253 -11.93 12.04 9.17
C TYR A 253 -10.81 11.69 10.17
N ALA A 254 -10.47 12.60 11.08
CA ALA A 254 -9.53 12.36 12.17
C ALA A 254 -9.95 11.17 13.05
N GLY A 255 -11.23 11.08 13.40
CA GLY A 255 -11.76 9.95 14.16
C GLY A 255 -11.75 8.61 13.37
N MET A 256 -11.83 8.65 12.03
CA MET A 256 -11.64 7.46 11.20
C MET A 256 -10.18 7.00 11.19
N ILE A 257 -9.24 7.94 11.12
CA ILE A 257 -7.78 7.66 11.21
C ILE A 257 -7.45 7.04 12.58
N GLU A 258 -7.96 7.61 13.68
CA GLU A 258 -7.73 7.06 15.02
C GLU A 258 -8.29 5.63 15.14
N SER A 259 -9.50 5.36 14.64
CA SER A 259 -10.05 3.99 14.65
C SER A 259 -9.21 3.02 13.81
N MET A 260 -8.62 3.47 12.71
CA MET A 260 -7.70 2.67 11.90
C MET A 260 -6.40 2.40 12.69
N ASP A 261 -5.86 3.39 13.36
CA ASP A 261 -4.66 3.26 14.19
C ASP A 261 -4.89 2.34 15.38
N ASP A 262 -6.05 2.44 16.06
CA ASP A 262 -6.45 1.53 17.14
C ASP A 262 -6.52 0.08 16.67
N SER A 263 -7.06 -0.17 15.47
CA SER A 263 -7.09 -1.50 14.86
C SER A 263 -5.67 -2.06 14.63
N ILE A 264 -4.74 -1.23 14.17
CA ILE A 264 -3.33 -1.60 14.00
C ILE A 264 -2.70 -1.94 15.36
N GLY A 265 -2.98 -1.12 16.39
CA GLY A 265 -2.52 -1.37 17.75
C GLY A 265 -3.01 -2.70 18.32
N ALA A 266 -4.27 -3.04 18.10
CA ALA A 266 -4.85 -4.32 18.54
C ALA A 266 -4.16 -5.54 17.89
N VAL A 267 -3.89 -5.46 16.59
CA VAL A 267 -3.17 -6.52 15.86
C VAL A 267 -1.73 -6.64 16.36
N GLN A 268 -1.01 -5.52 16.56
CA GLN A 268 0.35 -5.54 17.11
C GLN A 268 0.39 -6.14 18.51
N ALA A 269 -0.58 -5.77 19.37
CA ALA A 269 -0.70 -6.35 20.72
C ALA A 269 -0.98 -7.87 20.67
N THR A 270 -1.77 -8.33 19.70
CA THR A 270 -2.05 -9.77 19.49
C THR A 270 -0.79 -10.51 19.06
N LEU A 271 -0.01 -9.99 18.11
CA LEU A 271 1.27 -10.58 17.71
C LEU A 271 2.23 -10.70 18.89
N LYS A 272 2.33 -9.66 19.71
CA LYS A 272 3.16 -9.64 20.93
C LYS A 272 2.70 -10.67 21.96
N ARG A 273 1.41 -10.70 22.28
CA ARG A 273 0.82 -11.67 23.23
C ARG A 273 1.09 -13.12 22.81
N LEU A 274 1.04 -13.40 21.51
CA LEU A 274 1.26 -14.72 20.94
C LEU A 274 2.74 -15.03 20.68
N LYS A 275 3.66 -14.09 20.98
CA LYS A 275 5.12 -14.19 20.73
C LYS A 275 5.44 -14.43 19.24
N LEU A 276 4.66 -13.82 18.34
CA LEU A 276 4.84 -13.90 16.89
C LEU A 276 5.57 -12.67 16.33
N GLU A 277 5.77 -11.62 17.13
CA GLU A 277 6.31 -10.34 16.66
C GLU A 277 7.70 -10.46 16.03
N ASP A 278 8.55 -11.34 16.55
CA ASP A 278 9.93 -11.55 16.06
C ASP A 278 9.99 -12.33 14.74
N ASN A 279 8.92 -13.03 14.37
CA ASN A 279 8.79 -13.76 13.11
C ASN A 279 7.68 -13.21 12.22
N THR A 280 7.37 -11.92 12.30
CA THR A 280 6.34 -11.28 11.50
C THR A 280 6.85 -10.02 10.82
N ILE A 281 6.72 -9.98 9.50
CA ILE A 281 6.92 -8.77 8.71
C ILE A 281 5.64 -7.95 8.79
N VAL A 282 5.74 -6.70 9.21
CA VAL A 282 4.61 -5.78 9.30
C VAL A 282 4.83 -4.62 8.33
N ILE A 283 3.87 -4.41 7.43
CA ILE A 283 3.89 -3.34 6.43
C ILE A 283 2.68 -2.43 6.62
N PHE A 284 2.91 -1.13 6.58
CA PHE A 284 1.88 -0.10 6.53
C PHE A 284 2.05 0.72 5.26
N PHE A 285 1.02 0.82 4.42
CA PHE A 285 1.05 1.54 3.15
C PHE A 285 -0.34 2.06 2.77
N SER A 286 -0.42 3.15 1.98
CA SER A 286 -1.67 3.66 1.41
C SER A 286 -1.81 3.31 -0.08
N ASP A 287 -3.04 3.18 -0.56
CA ASP A 287 -3.31 2.78 -1.95
C ASP A 287 -3.26 3.95 -2.94
N ASN A 288 -3.51 5.17 -2.50
CA ASN A 288 -3.37 6.42 -3.24
C ASN A 288 -3.47 7.62 -2.30
N GLY A 289 -3.15 8.81 -2.80
CA GLY A 289 -3.18 10.05 -2.05
C GLY A 289 -4.52 10.39 -1.43
N GLY A 290 -4.48 11.20 -0.38
CA GLY A 290 -5.65 11.64 0.36
C GLY A 290 -6.66 12.39 -0.51
N HIS A 291 -7.96 12.22 -0.21
CA HIS A 291 -9.04 12.86 -0.96
C HIS A 291 -9.07 14.37 -0.67
N GLY A 292 -8.76 15.21 -1.68
CA GLY A 292 -8.60 16.66 -1.54
C GLY A 292 -9.83 17.45 -1.03
N GLY A 293 -11.03 16.84 -1.06
CA GLY A 293 -12.24 17.40 -0.44
C GLY A 293 -12.39 17.06 1.05
N VAL A 294 -11.51 16.23 1.59
CA VAL A 294 -11.58 15.65 2.95
C VAL A 294 -10.37 16.05 3.79
N THR A 295 -9.17 15.91 3.23
CA THR A 295 -7.89 16.22 3.88
C THR A 295 -7.01 17.12 3.02
N SER A 296 -5.92 17.63 3.60
CA SER A 296 -4.88 18.40 2.93
C SER A 296 -3.67 17.52 2.67
N ASN A 297 -3.21 17.47 1.42
CA ASN A 297 -1.97 16.76 1.08
C ASN A 297 -0.73 17.69 1.14
N ALA A 298 -0.88 18.94 1.59
CA ALA A 298 0.25 19.86 1.68
C ALA A 298 1.41 19.27 2.52
N PRO A 299 2.68 19.48 2.09
CA PRO A 299 3.16 20.41 1.05
C PRO A 299 3.02 19.86 -0.39
N LEU A 300 2.56 18.62 -0.58
CA LEU A 300 2.46 17.96 -1.89
C LEU A 300 1.34 18.60 -2.73
N ARG A 301 1.58 18.76 -4.02
CA ARG A 301 0.56 19.23 -4.98
C ARG A 301 -0.41 18.12 -5.32
N GLY A 302 -1.69 18.48 -5.49
CA GLY A 302 -2.72 17.55 -5.93
C GLY A 302 -3.28 16.68 -4.82
N SER A 303 -3.97 15.63 -5.22
CA SER A 303 -4.70 14.72 -4.33
C SER A 303 -5.09 13.46 -5.10
N LYS A 304 -5.79 12.52 -4.46
CA LYS A 304 -6.40 11.34 -5.11
C LYS A 304 -6.91 11.64 -6.52
N GLY A 305 -6.50 10.85 -7.49
CA GLY A 305 -6.88 10.97 -8.90
C GLY A 305 -5.99 11.85 -9.74
N MET A 306 -4.87 12.38 -9.19
CA MET A 306 -3.90 13.20 -9.91
C MET A 306 -2.52 12.55 -9.89
N LEU A 307 -1.73 12.75 -10.97
CA LEU A 307 -0.35 12.25 -11.04
C LEU A 307 0.68 13.18 -10.37
N TYR A 308 0.24 14.26 -9.73
CA TYR A 308 1.10 15.04 -8.84
C TYR A 308 1.41 14.26 -7.56
N GLU A 309 2.47 14.68 -6.86
CA GLU A 309 2.96 13.99 -5.65
C GLU A 309 1.85 13.68 -4.65
N GLY A 310 0.94 14.63 -4.39
CA GLY A 310 -0.18 14.44 -3.45
C GLY A 310 -1.24 13.41 -3.88
N GLY A 311 -1.14 12.84 -5.08
CA GLY A 311 -2.02 11.78 -5.53
C GLY A 311 -1.39 10.40 -5.57
N ILE A 312 -0.05 10.33 -5.51
CA ILE A 312 0.71 9.09 -5.72
C ILE A 312 1.81 8.82 -4.67
N ARG A 313 2.29 9.84 -3.93
CA ARG A 313 3.30 9.65 -2.89
C ARG A 313 2.62 9.30 -1.58
N GLU A 314 3.03 8.18 -0.95
CA GLU A 314 2.33 7.58 0.17
C GLU A 314 3.24 7.27 1.37
N PRO A 315 2.70 7.25 2.60
CA PRO A 315 3.46 6.78 3.74
C PRO A 315 3.67 5.27 3.65
N LEU A 316 4.92 4.83 3.75
CA LEU A 316 5.29 3.42 3.79
C LEU A 316 6.23 3.17 4.98
N VAL A 317 5.87 2.19 5.79
CA VAL A 317 6.71 1.65 6.86
C VAL A 317 6.81 0.15 6.71
N VAL A 318 8.00 -0.40 6.88
CA VAL A 318 8.24 -1.84 6.93
C VAL A 318 9.02 -2.18 8.20
N LYS A 319 8.44 -3.03 9.06
CA LYS A 319 9.13 -3.66 10.18
C LYS A 319 9.38 -5.12 9.83
N TRP A 320 10.65 -5.49 9.75
CA TRP A 320 11.07 -6.87 9.56
C TRP A 320 12.16 -7.18 10.59
N PRO A 321 11.80 -7.83 11.71
CA PRO A 321 12.72 -8.15 12.78
C PRO A 321 13.95 -8.91 12.27
N GLY A 322 15.14 -8.52 12.74
CA GLY A 322 16.41 -9.09 12.29
C GLY A 322 16.90 -8.62 10.91
N VAL A 323 16.06 -7.86 10.16
CA VAL A 323 16.42 -7.36 8.82
C VAL A 323 16.40 -5.84 8.78
N THR A 324 15.29 -5.19 9.17
CA THR A 324 15.22 -3.72 9.17
C THR A 324 15.85 -3.13 10.42
N LYS A 325 16.67 -2.08 10.25
CA LYS A 325 17.18 -1.29 11.39
C LYS A 325 16.06 -0.39 11.92
N ALA A 326 15.72 -0.53 13.19
CA ALA A 326 14.68 0.27 13.85
C ALA A 326 14.91 1.77 13.70
N GLY A 327 13.86 2.52 13.39
CA GLY A 327 13.85 3.98 13.21
C GLY A 327 14.61 4.48 11.98
N SER A 328 15.16 3.59 11.15
CA SER A 328 15.88 3.98 9.93
C SER A 328 14.97 4.62 8.89
N THR A 329 15.56 5.31 7.93
CA THR A 329 14.86 6.03 6.86
C THR A 329 15.53 5.75 5.53
N CYS A 330 14.77 5.19 4.59
CA CYS A 330 15.17 4.96 3.21
C CYS A 330 14.64 6.07 2.29
N ARG A 331 15.46 6.54 1.35
CA ARG A 331 15.10 7.54 0.34
C ARG A 331 15.18 7.01 -1.09
N GLU A 332 15.46 5.72 -1.26
CA GLU A 332 15.33 5.07 -2.56
C GLU A 332 13.88 5.16 -3.04
N PRO A 333 13.61 5.63 -4.27
CA PRO A 333 12.27 5.66 -4.81
C PRO A 333 11.71 4.26 -5.03
N VAL A 334 10.61 3.92 -4.33
CA VAL A 334 9.95 2.61 -4.37
C VAL A 334 8.48 2.76 -4.75
N ILE A 335 7.87 1.70 -5.29
CA ILE A 335 6.50 1.71 -5.77
C ILE A 335 5.79 0.40 -5.43
N GLY A 336 4.47 0.43 -5.28
CA GLY A 336 3.68 -0.72 -4.79
C GLY A 336 3.92 -2.05 -5.50
N VAL A 337 4.28 -2.08 -6.79
CA VAL A 337 4.62 -3.33 -7.51
C VAL A 337 5.87 -4.03 -6.95
N ASP A 338 6.70 -3.33 -6.17
CA ASP A 338 7.92 -3.87 -5.56
C ASP A 338 7.62 -4.81 -4.39
N LEU A 339 6.44 -4.69 -3.78
CA LEU A 339 6.06 -5.53 -2.65
C LEU A 339 5.88 -7.00 -3.03
N TYR A 340 5.43 -7.28 -4.23
CA TYR A 340 5.26 -8.67 -4.67
C TYR A 340 6.62 -9.44 -4.71
N PRO A 341 7.65 -9.00 -5.46
CA PRO A 341 8.95 -9.68 -5.42
C PRO A 341 9.60 -9.63 -4.03
N THR A 342 9.32 -8.62 -3.21
CA THR A 342 9.79 -8.52 -1.83
C THR A 342 9.20 -9.65 -0.98
N PHE A 343 7.90 -9.92 -1.08
CA PHE A 343 7.27 -11.01 -0.34
C PHE A 343 7.74 -12.38 -0.82
N MET A 344 7.97 -12.52 -2.13
CA MET A 344 8.56 -13.77 -2.65
C MET A 344 9.95 -14.03 -2.06
N GLU A 345 10.82 -12.99 -2.03
CA GLU A 345 12.16 -13.12 -1.47
C GLU A 345 12.12 -13.40 0.04
N ALA A 346 11.27 -12.68 0.79
CA ALA A 346 11.08 -12.88 2.22
C ALA A 346 10.56 -14.29 2.57
N ALA A 347 9.72 -14.86 1.71
CA ALA A 347 9.17 -16.21 1.84
C ALA A 347 10.06 -17.31 1.21
N GLU A 348 11.26 -16.96 0.72
CA GLU A 348 12.19 -17.84 0.00
C GLU A 348 11.57 -18.54 -1.22
N ILE A 349 10.66 -17.85 -1.91
CA ILE A 349 9.97 -18.37 -3.11
C ILE A 349 10.80 -18.04 -4.35
N LYS A 350 11.25 -19.09 -5.04
CA LYS A 350 11.90 -18.92 -6.34
C LYS A 350 10.89 -18.44 -7.38
N ARG A 351 11.22 -17.36 -8.08
CA ARG A 351 10.34 -16.80 -9.12
C ARG A 351 10.18 -17.81 -10.27
N PRO A 352 8.95 -18.22 -10.59
CA PRO A 352 8.68 -19.06 -11.75
C PRO A 352 9.08 -18.34 -13.05
N LYS A 353 9.69 -19.07 -14.01
CA LYS A 353 10.16 -18.47 -15.28
C LYS A 353 9.07 -17.71 -16.07
N LYS A 354 7.82 -18.16 -15.96
CA LYS A 354 6.67 -17.54 -16.65
C LYS A 354 6.05 -16.36 -15.89
N LEU A 355 6.37 -16.19 -14.61
CA LEU A 355 5.84 -15.08 -13.81
C LEU A 355 6.56 -13.78 -14.18
N LYS A 356 5.84 -12.88 -14.83
CA LYS A 356 6.32 -11.52 -15.11
C LYS A 356 6.02 -10.62 -13.92
N LEU A 357 7.00 -9.86 -13.49
CA LEU A 357 6.87 -8.81 -12.47
C LEU A 357 7.61 -7.58 -12.99
N ASP A 358 7.02 -6.42 -12.81
CA ASP A 358 7.64 -5.12 -13.15
C ASP A 358 8.38 -4.51 -11.95
N GLY A 359 8.08 -4.98 -10.73
CA GLY A 359 8.71 -4.55 -9.49
C GLY A 359 10.08 -5.16 -9.24
N LEU A 360 10.83 -4.55 -8.34
CA LEU A 360 12.09 -5.01 -7.79
C LEU A 360 11.91 -5.31 -6.29
N SER A 361 12.62 -6.32 -5.77
CA SER A 361 12.59 -6.61 -4.34
C SER A 361 13.18 -5.46 -3.52
N LEU A 362 12.50 -5.08 -2.45
CA LEU A 362 12.95 -4.07 -1.49
C LEU A 362 13.96 -4.63 -0.47
N VAL A 363 14.23 -5.93 -0.48
CA VAL A 363 15.13 -6.57 0.52
C VAL A 363 16.50 -5.93 0.60
N PRO A 364 17.16 -5.50 -0.48
CA PRO A 364 18.41 -4.76 -0.39
C PRO A 364 18.26 -3.48 0.45
N CYS A 365 17.22 -2.67 0.21
CA CYS A 365 16.95 -1.45 0.97
C CYS A 365 16.54 -1.74 2.42
N LEU A 366 15.80 -2.85 2.66
CA LEU A 366 15.40 -3.24 4.00
C LEU A 366 16.58 -3.67 4.87
N LYS A 367 17.64 -4.24 4.27
CA LYS A 367 18.91 -4.59 4.94
C LYS A 367 19.80 -3.37 5.12
N ASP A 368 19.84 -2.47 4.15
CA ASP A 368 20.64 -1.24 4.16
C ASP A 368 19.82 -0.08 3.59
N ALA A 369 19.45 0.88 4.46
CA ALA A 369 18.65 2.04 4.09
C ALA A 369 19.29 2.95 3.02
N SER A 370 20.59 2.80 2.77
CA SER A 370 21.36 3.53 1.74
C SER A 370 21.49 2.77 0.42
N ALA A 371 21.05 1.51 0.36
CA ALA A 371 21.14 0.70 -0.85
C ALA A 371 20.27 1.27 -1.98
N SER A 372 20.77 1.19 -3.19
CA SER A 372 20.01 1.47 -4.40
C SER A 372 19.48 0.17 -5.02
N LEU A 373 18.28 0.23 -5.56
CA LEU A 373 17.68 -0.88 -6.32
C LEU A 373 18.20 -0.97 -7.76
N GLY A 374 19.05 -0.01 -8.20
CA GLY A 374 19.56 0.05 -9.57
C GLY A 374 18.47 0.31 -10.60
N ARG A 375 17.39 0.94 -10.21
CA ARG A 375 16.25 1.26 -11.07
C ARG A 375 16.48 2.58 -11.78
N ASP A 376 16.26 2.60 -13.09
CA ASP A 376 16.36 3.84 -13.87
C ASP A 376 15.21 4.80 -13.59
N ALA A 377 13.97 4.30 -13.52
CA ALA A 377 12.79 5.14 -13.38
C ALA A 377 11.54 4.41 -12.79
N LEU A 378 10.61 5.21 -12.29
CA LEU A 378 9.24 4.83 -11.94
C LEU A 378 8.28 5.44 -12.96
N TYR A 379 7.18 4.72 -13.26
CA TYR A 379 6.23 5.14 -14.29
C TYR A 379 4.78 5.04 -13.80
N TRP A 380 3.95 5.99 -14.28
CA TRP A 380 2.50 6.01 -14.09
C TRP A 380 1.80 6.25 -15.42
N HIS A 381 0.68 5.58 -15.63
CA HIS A 381 -0.12 5.70 -16.83
C HIS A 381 -1.60 5.74 -16.47
N PHE A 382 -2.24 6.87 -16.71
CA PHE A 382 -3.62 7.13 -16.36
C PHE A 382 -4.40 7.67 -17.55
N PRO A 383 -4.79 6.82 -18.55
CA PRO A 383 -5.42 7.24 -19.79
C PRO A 383 -6.93 7.48 -19.64
N ALA A 384 -7.36 8.11 -18.54
CA ALA A 384 -8.74 8.27 -18.13
C ALA A 384 -9.07 9.69 -17.69
N TYR A 385 -10.35 10.07 -17.76
CA TYR A 385 -10.88 11.29 -17.18
C TYR A 385 -11.47 11.03 -15.81
N LEU A 386 -11.26 11.96 -14.87
CA LEU A 386 -11.97 11.99 -13.60
C LEU A 386 -12.70 13.32 -13.43
N GLN A 387 -14.00 13.24 -13.19
CA GLN A 387 -14.80 14.43 -12.92
C GLN A 387 -14.36 15.14 -11.63
N GLY A 388 -14.53 16.43 -11.61
CA GLY A 388 -14.17 17.31 -10.49
C GLY A 388 -13.43 18.53 -11.02
N TYR A 389 -13.69 19.69 -10.44
CA TYR A 389 -13.07 20.91 -10.90
C TYR A 389 -11.61 21.04 -10.47
N THR A 390 -10.76 21.48 -11.40
CA THR A 390 -9.43 22.04 -11.11
C THR A 390 -9.18 23.27 -12.00
N ALA A 391 -8.35 24.19 -11.54
CA ALA A 391 -7.98 25.37 -12.32
C ALA A 391 -7.30 25.01 -13.66
N ARG A 392 -6.55 23.89 -13.67
CA ARG A 392 -5.86 23.38 -14.86
C ARG A 392 -6.81 22.70 -15.86
N HIS A 393 -7.71 21.84 -15.38
CA HIS A 393 -8.48 20.94 -16.24
C HIS A 393 -9.97 21.28 -16.31
N GLY A 394 -10.39 22.44 -15.80
CA GLY A 394 -11.79 22.89 -15.84
C GLY A 394 -12.73 21.87 -15.19
N ALA A 395 -13.54 21.17 -15.99
CA ALA A 395 -14.54 20.22 -15.52
C ALA A 395 -13.95 18.91 -14.93
N PHE A 396 -12.64 18.75 -14.94
CA PHE A 396 -11.97 17.51 -14.52
C PHE A 396 -11.01 17.73 -13.37
N ARG A 397 -10.89 16.71 -12.51
CA ARG A 397 -9.83 16.59 -11.53
C ARG A 397 -8.52 16.29 -12.22
N THR A 398 -8.56 15.38 -13.19
CA THR A 398 -7.47 15.05 -14.09
C THR A 398 -8.01 14.66 -15.47
N THR A 399 -7.22 14.93 -16.50
CA THR A 399 -7.37 14.46 -17.87
C THR A 399 -6.40 13.30 -18.11
N PRO A 400 -6.53 12.55 -19.21
CA PRO A 400 -5.60 11.47 -19.54
C PRO A 400 -4.15 11.93 -19.53
N ALA A 401 -3.29 11.23 -18.78
CA ALA A 401 -1.90 11.62 -18.56
C ALA A 401 -0.99 10.42 -18.27
N ALA A 402 0.31 10.64 -18.35
CA ALA A 402 1.34 9.72 -17.85
C ALA A 402 2.44 10.49 -17.12
N ALA A 403 3.19 9.80 -16.27
CA ALA A 403 4.33 10.40 -15.59
C ALA A 403 5.51 9.42 -15.53
N VAL A 404 6.71 10.00 -15.44
CA VAL A 404 7.97 9.28 -15.17
C VAL A 404 8.75 10.02 -14.09
N ARG A 405 9.31 9.27 -13.13
CA ARG A 405 10.30 9.79 -12.18
C ARG A 405 11.64 9.11 -12.41
N MET A 406 12.71 9.90 -12.64
CA MET A 406 14.09 9.45 -12.73
C MET A 406 14.93 10.22 -11.71
N GLY A 407 15.40 9.53 -10.69
CA GLY A 407 16.09 10.17 -9.56
C GLY A 407 15.22 11.26 -8.92
N ASP A 408 15.71 12.48 -8.87
CA ASP A 408 15.01 13.65 -8.33
C ASP A 408 14.06 14.35 -9.33
N TRP A 409 14.03 13.90 -10.59
CA TRP A 409 13.25 14.55 -11.65
C TRP A 409 11.97 13.80 -11.96
N LYS A 410 10.90 14.56 -12.16
CA LYS A 410 9.60 14.04 -12.57
C LYS A 410 9.07 14.80 -13.76
N LEU A 411 8.64 14.06 -14.79
CA LEU A 411 7.96 14.59 -15.98
C LEU A 411 6.53 14.05 -16.02
N ILE A 412 5.57 14.93 -16.26
CA ILE A 412 4.18 14.59 -16.52
C ILE A 412 3.82 15.02 -17.93
N GLU A 413 3.17 14.14 -18.70
CA GLU A 413 2.58 14.43 -20.01
C GLU A 413 1.07 14.36 -19.93
N PHE A 414 0.39 15.39 -20.42
CA PHE A 414 -1.07 15.44 -20.57
C PHE A 414 -1.45 15.17 -22.02
N PHE A 415 -2.23 14.12 -22.27
CA PHE A 415 -2.47 13.65 -23.63
C PHE A 415 -3.43 14.52 -24.45
N GLU A 416 -4.26 15.38 -23.81
CA GLU A 416 -5.21 16.26 -24.51
C GLU A 416 -4.54 17.32 -25.38
N ASP A 417 -3.40 17.82 -24.96
CA ASP A 417 -2.69 18.95 -25.57
C ASP A 417 -1.19 18.70 -25.77
N GLY A 418 -0.69 17.55 -25.27
CA GLY A 418 0.73 17.22 -25.33
C GLY A 418 1.58 18.05 -24.36
N GLU A 419 0.96 18.80 -23.44
CA GLU A 419 1.71 19.64 -22.50
C GLU A 419 2.56 18.78 -21.57
N LEU A 420 3.80 19.25 -21.36
CA LEU A 420 4.79 18.61 -20.50
C LEU A 420 5.07 19.49 -19.28
N GLU A 421 5.05 18.87 -18.09
CA GLU A 421 5.46 19.53 -16.86
C GLU A 421 6.67 18.80 -16.27
N LEU A 422 7.78 19.53 -16.02
CA LEU A 422 9.01 19.00 -15.44
C LEU A 422 9.26 19.60 -14.06
N TYR A 423 9.55 18.76 -13.07
CA TYR A 423 9.83 19.17 -11.69
C TYR A 423 11.09 18.51 -11.14
N ASN A 424 11.82 19.24 -10.28
CA ASN A 424 12.87 18.67 -9.43
C ASN A 424 12.32 18.48 -8.01
N LEU A 425 11.97 17.25 -7.65
CA LEU A 425 11.31 16.94 -6.40
C LEU A 425 12.17 17.17 -5.15
N ARG A 426 13.49 17.19 -5.28
CA ARG A 426 14.39 17.52 -4.16
C ARG A 426 14.31 19.00 -3.80
N LYS A 427 14.16 19.88 -4.80
CA LYS A 427 14.14 21.33 -4.65
C LYS A 427 12.71 21.89 -4.58
N ASP A 428 11.76 21.19 -5.17
CA ASP A 428 10.37 21.61 -5.31
C ASP A 428 9.42 20.40 -5.16
N LEU A 429 9.34 19.89 -3.93
CA LEU A 429 8.46 18.76 -3.60
C LEU A 429 6.98 19.07 -3.85
N GLY A 430 6.62 20.36 -3.81
CA GLY A 430 5.26 20.85 -4.04
C GLY A 430 4.92 21.08 -5.51
N GLU A 431 5.81 20.74 -6.47
CA GLU A 431 5.58 20.84 -7.91
C GLU A 431 5.00 22.21 -8.33
N LYS A 432 5.60 23.30 -7.79
CA LYS A 432 5.13 24.68 -7.99
C LYS A 432 5.72 25.31 -9.25
N ASN A 433 6.94 24.89 -9.63
CA ASN A 433 7.71 25.52 -10.68
C ASN A 433 7.94 24.56 -11.85
N ASN A 434 7.12 24.66 -12.91
CA ASN A 434 7.32 23.89 -14.12
C ASN A 434 8.60 24.35 -14.83
N LEU A 435 9.57 23.43 -14.97
CA LEU A 435 10.88 23.67 -15.57
C LEU A 435 10.97 23.20 -17.03
N ALA A 436 9.89 22.69 -17.63
CA ALA A 436 9.91 22.08 -18.96
C ALA A 436 10.46 23.05 -20.04
N GLY A 437 10.04 24.31 -20.04
CA GLY A 437 10.53 25.30 -20.97
C GLY A 437 11.98 25.78 -20.72
N LYS A 438 12.50 25.56 -19.49
CA LYS A 438 13.85 25.98 -19.11
C LYS A 438 14.91 24.88 -19.26
N MET A 439 14.49 23.61 -19.32
CA MET A 439 15.36 22.44 -19.31
C MET A 439 14.98 21.42 -20.38
N PRO A 440 15.03 21.80 -21.68
CA PRO A 440 14.57 20.96 -22.78
C PRO A 440 15.32 19.62 -22.88
N GLU A 441 16.63 19.60 -22.60
CA GLU A 441 17.41 18.34 -22.63
C GLU A 441 16.98 17.37 -21.52
N LYS A 442 16.64 17.88 -20.33
CA LYS A 442 16.13 17.04 -19.25
C LYS A 442 14.73 16.51 -19.60
N VAL A 443 13.87 17.30 -20.22
CA VAL A 443 12.58 16.85 -20.76
C VAL A 443 12.79 15.72 -21.76
N LYS A 444 13.69 15.90 -22.74
CA LYS A 444 14.00 14.91 -23.77
C LYS A 444 14.45 13.57 -23.17
N GLU A 445 15.33 13.62 -22.15
CA GLU A 445 15.83 12.44 -21.43
C GLU A 445 14.68 11.65 -20.79
N LEU A 446 13.86 12.30 -19.96
CA LEU A 446 12.75 11.64 -19.25
C LEU A 446 11.66 11.17 -20.23
N TYR A 447 11.37 11.98 -21.25
CA TYR A 447 10.36 11.63 -22.24
C TYR A 447 10.78 10.42 -23.07
N ALA A 448 12.05 10.33 -23.49
CA ALA A 448 12.58 9.15 -24.17
C ALA A 448 12.46 7.88 -23.32
N SER A 449 12.75 7.97 -22.02
CA SER A 449 12.56 6.86 -21.06
C SER A 449 11.08 6.45 -20.98
N MET A 450 10.17 7.41 -20.88
CA MET A 450 8.73 7.15 -20.84
C MET A 450 8.23 6.48 -22.13
N LEU A 451 8.68 6.94 -23.30
CA LEU A 451 8.31 6.32 -24.59
C LEU A 451 8.83 4.89 -24.71
N LYS A 452 10.08 4.63 -24.28
CA LYS A 452 10.65 3.28 -24.24
C LYS A 452 9.82 2.34 -23.36
N TRP A 453 9.44 2.81 -22.18
CA TRP A 453 8.59 2.05 -21.25
C TRP A 453 7.19 1.79 -21.82
N ARG A 454 6.54 2.81 -22.43
CA ARG A 454 5.23 2.65 -23.11
C ARG A 454 5.28 1.56 -24.18
N LYS A 455 6.32 1.57 -25.01
CA LYS A 455 6.53 0.54 -26.04
C LYS A 455 6.69 -0.85 -25.42
N ALA A 456 7.49 -0.98 -24.34
CA ALA A 456 7.74 -2.26 -23.67
C ALA A 456 6.51 -2.83 -22.94
N THR A 457 5.63 -1.96 -22.44
CA THR A 457 4.40 -2.33 -21.74
C THR A 457 3.17 -2.33 -22.64
N LYS A 458 3.32 -1.90 -23.90
CA LYS A 458 2.20 -1.67 -24.85
C LYS A 458 1.15 -0.71 -24.28
N ALA A 459 1.59 0.33 -23.56
CA ALA A 459 0.70 1.29 -22.92
C ALA A 459 -0.11 2.07 -23.98
N PRO A 460 -1.44 1.99 -23.99
CA PRO A 460 -2.26 2.67 -24.99
C PRO A 460 -2.40 4.16 -24.64
N VAL A 461 -2.16 5.02 -25.62
CA VAL A 461 -2.34 6.47 -25.48
C VAL A 461 -3.61 6.87 -26.21
N PRO A 462 -4.57 7.56 -25.55
CA PRO A 462 -5.76 8.06 -26.22
C PRO A 462 -5.37 9.12 -27.26
N SER A 463 -5.77 8.92 -28.51
CA SER A 463 -5.47 9.79 -29.65
C SER A 463 -6.70 10.15 -30.47
N GLU A 464 -7.80 9.42 -30.27
CA GLU A 464 -9.05 9.66 -30.98
C GLU A 464 -9.78 10.89 -30.41
N LYS A 465 -10.13 11.84 -31.28
CA LYS A 465 -10.89 13.04 -30.89
C LYS A 465 -12.32 12.68 -30.55
N ASN A 466 -12.83 13.24 -29.47
CA ASN A 466 -14.22 13.06 -29.08
C ASN A 466 -15.14 13.95 -29.94
N PRO A 467 -16.04 13.38 -30.76
CA PRO A 467 -16.93 14.14 -31.63
C PRO A 467 -17.97 14.98 -30.85
N LEU A 468 -18.17 14.67 -29.56
CA LEU A 468 -19.10 15.40 -28.70
C LEU A 468 -18.41 16.53 -27.91
N TYR A 469 -17.11 16.76 -28.16
CA TYR A 469 -16.40 17.88 -27.52
C TYR A 469 -16.90 19.22 -28.07
N ASP A 470 -17.31 20.10 -27.15
CA ASP A 470 -17.72 21.46 -27.46
C ASP A 470 -16.70 22.48 -26.89
N PRO A 471 -15.87 23.08 -27.76
CA PRO A 471 -14.85 24.05 -27.33
C PRO A 471 -15.46 25.35 -26.77
N LYS A 472 -16.76 25.61 -27.04
CA LYS A 472 -17.50 26.78 -26.51
C LYS A 472 -18.18 26.50 -25.16
N ALA A 473 -18.25 25.22 -24.75
CA ALA A 473 -18.88 24.86 -23.50
C ALA A 473 -18.09 25.41 -22.30
N LYS A 474 -18.67 26.34 -21.57
CA LYS A 474 -18.11 26.89 -20.33
C LYS A 474 -18.53 26.01 -19.16
N PHE A 475 -17.55 25.52 -18.41
CA PHE A 475 -17.81 24.85 -17.14
C PHE A 475 -18.13 25.91 -16.08
N SER A 476 -19.37 25.92 -15.59
CA SER A 476 -19.74 26.69 -14.41
C SER A 476 -19.76 25.74 -13.19
N GLN A 477 -19.06 26.09 -12.12
CA GLN A 477 -19.30 25.46 -10.84
C GLN A 477 -20.71 25.82 -10.39
N GLY A 478 -21.69 24.99 -10.69
CA GLY A 478 -23.03 25.15 -10.13
C GLY A 478 -22.90 25.24 -8.61
N LYS A 479 -23.41 26.31 -8.00
CA LYS A 479 -23.63 26.33 -6.55
C LYS A 479 -24.44 25.08 -6.25
N GLY A 480 -23.82 24.10 -5.58
CA GLY A 480 -24.41 22.80 -5.30
C GLY A 480 -25.75 22.98 -4.60
N GLY A 481 -26.82 22.95 -5.39
CA GLY A 481 -28.17 22.89 -4.88
C GLY A 481 -28.33 21.56 -4.15
N ARG A 482 -28.25 21.60 -2.83
CA ARG A 482 -28.83 20.56 -1.99
C ARG A 482 -30.30 20.47 -2.34
N LYS A 483 -30.68 19.63 -3.29
CA LYS A 483 -32.08 19.16 -3.34
C LYS A 483 -32.29 18.31 -2.09
N LYS A 484 -32.92 18.90 -1.09
CA LYS A 484 -33.59 18.16 -0.03
C LYS A 484 -34.64 17.26 -0.72
N LYS A 485 -34.48 15.98 -0.58
CA LYS A 485 -35.57 15.01 -0.60
C LYS A 485 -35.50 14.20 0.67
#